data_f46e9dad6b6b094b813c7b156d99292e
#
_entry.id   f46e9dad6b6b094b813c7b156d99292e
#
_cell.length_a   1.000
_cell.length_b   1.000
_cell.length_c   1.000
_cell.angle_alpha   90.00
_cell.angle_beta   90.00
_cell.angle_gamma   90.00
#
_symmetry.space_group_name_H-M   'P 1'
#
loop_
_entity.id
_entity.type
_entity.pdbx_description
1 polymer ?
#
loop_
_entity_poly.entity_id
_entity_poly.type
_entity_poly.pdbx_seq_one_letter_code
_entity_poly.pdbx_strand_id
1 'polypeptide(L)'
;GIIGNVNYLGEGDTVGIPRLAWGCGMGHKQLRGGLMPGGRLRSEKLARLVMENRIHPEKLITHRFTGLESVEPALMLMKDKPKDLIKPLVVVE
;
A
#
# COMPACT_ATOMS: atom_id res chain seq x y z
N GLY A 1 2.22 -1.79 22.80
CA GLY A 1 2.71 -1.52 21.44
C GLY A 1 1.69 -0.79 20.56
N ILE A 2 2.16 -0.25 19.46
CA ILE A 2 1.35 0.49 18.52
C ILE A 2 1.33 -0.27 17.19
N ILE A 3 0.12 -0.51 16.67
CA ILE A 3 -0.08 -1.13 15.36
C ILE A 3 -0.42 -0.01 14.37
N GLY A 4 0.41 0.17 13.36
CA GLY A 4 0.15 1.11 12.27
C GLY A 4 -0.54 0.41 11.11
N ASN A 5 -1.68 0.92 10.68
CA ASN A 5 -2.40 0.39 9.53
C ASN A 5 -2.42 1.43 8.41
N VAL A 6 -1.97 1.02 7.23
CA VAL A 6 -1.90 1.90 6.04
C VAL A 6 -2.90 1.50 4.95
N ASN A 7 -3.83 0.61 5.26
CA ASN A 7 -4.77 0.07 4.29
C ASN A 7 -6.16 -0.02 4.91
N TYR A 8 -7.13 -0.55 4.16
CA TYR A 8 -8.46 -0.85 4.72
C TYR A 8 -8.36 -1.88 5.84
N LEU A 9 -9.25 -1.78 6.81
CA LEU A 9 -9.30 -2.69 7.96
C LEU A 9 -10.11 -3.98 7.71
N GLY A 10 -10.31 -4.36 6.49
CA GLY A 10 -11.12 -5.53 6.12
C GLY A 10 -12.46 -5.13 5.52
N GLU A 11 -13.43 -6.00 5.64
CA GLU A 11 -14.76 -5.83 5.06
C GLU A 11 -15.85 -5.85 6.12
N GLY A 12 -17.04 -5.33 5.79
CA GLY A 12 -18.18 -5.29 6.69
C GLY A 12 -18.13 -4.12 7.65
N ASP A 13 -18.95 -4.19 8.68
CA ASP A 13 -19.17 -3.10 9.64
C ASP A 13 -18.24 -3.17 10.86
N THR A 14 -17.63 -4.31 11.10
CA THR A 14 -16.85 -4.52 12.32
C THR A 14 -15.50 -5.14 12.01
N VAL A 15 -14.54 -4.87 12.89
CA VAL A 15 -13.21 -5.48 12.88
C VAL A 15 -13.04 -6.25 14.18
N GLY A 16 -12.75 -7.55 14.07
CA GLY A 16 -12.53 -8.41 15.22
C GLY A 16 -11.20 -8.14 15.90
N ILE A 17 -11.22 -7.96 17.22
CA ILE A 17 -10.02 -7.82 18.02
C ILE A 17 -9.86 -9.10 18.86
N PRO A 18 -8.75 -9.85 18.70
CA PRO A 18 -8.53 -11.06 19.46
C PRO A 18 -8.31 -10.72 20.94
N ARG A 19 -9.26 -11.07 21.77
CA ARG A 19 -9.30 -10.68 23.18
C ARG A 19 -8.06 -11.07 23.96
N LEU A 20 -7.61 -12.31 23.82
CA LEU A 20 -6.44 -12.79 24.58
C LEU A 20 -5.15 -12.15 24.10
N ALA A 21 -4.94 -12.08 22.77
CA ALA A 21 -3.76 -11.43 22.21
C ALA A 21 -3.70 -9.94 22.53
N TRP A 22 -4.86 -9.33 22.80
CA TRP A 22 -4.97 -7.93 23.19
C TRP A 22 -4.84 -7.72 24.71
N GLY A 23 -4.48 -8.77 25.45
CA GLY A 23 -4.31 -8.70 26.89
C GLY A 23 -5.62 -8.45 27.64
N CYS A 24 -6.74 -8.97 27.14
CA CYS A 24 -8.09 -8.74 27.68
C CYS A 24 -8.44 -7.24 27.82
N GLY A 25 -7.89 -6.41 26.95
CA GLY A 25 -8.06 -4.96 26.98
C GLY A 25 -7.05 -4.21 27.84
N MET A 26 -6.10 -4.93 28.47
CA MET A 26 -5.14 -4.33 29.39
C MET A 26 -3.69 -4.35 28.87
N GLY A 27 -3.51 -4.71 27.60
CA GLY A 27 -2.17 -4.91 27.00
C GLY A 27 -1.48 -3.63 26.52
N HIS A 28 -1.99 -2.46 26.83
CA HIS A 28 -1.44 -1.17 26.39
C HIS A 28 -1.22 -1.08 24.89
N LYS A 29 -2.18 -1.60 24.10
CA LYS A 29 -2.10 -1.60 22.65
C LYS A 29 -2.89 -0.46 22.04
N GLN A 30 -2.38 0.05 20.92
CA GLN A 30 -3.04 1.09 20.15
C GLN A 30 -3.12 0.67 18.68
N LEU A 31 -4.21 1.01 18.04
CA LEU A 31 -4.34 0.88 16.59
C LEU A 31 -4.45 2.28 15.99
N ARG A 32 -3.55 2.59 15.09
CA ARG A 32 -3.53 3.88 14.40
C ARG A 32 -3.65 3.65 12.90
N GLY A 33 -4.56 4.38 12.29
CA GLY A 33 -4.76 4.33 10.86
C GLY A 33 -5.03 5.73 10.31
N GLY A 34 -5.22 5.80 9.03
CA GLY A 34 -5.54 7.05 8.36
C GLY A 34 -5.15 7.00 6.90
N LEU A 35 -5.60 7.98 6.17
CA LEU A 35 -5.22 8.18 4.79
C LEU A 35 -3.96 9.05 4.74
N MET A 36 -3.05 8.72 3.83
CA MET A 36 -1.84 9.52 3.64
C MET A 36 -2.22 10.99 3.35
N PRO A 37 -1.69 11.94 4.11
CA PRO A 37 -1.88 13.34 3.74
C PRO A 37 -1.17 13.62 2.43
N GLY A 38 -1.94 14.04 1.44
CA GLY A 38 -1.41 14.35 0.12
C GLY A 38 -0.85 15.78 0.03
N GLY A 39 -0.72 16.25 -1.18
CA GLY A 39 -0.35 17.61 -1.50
C GLY A 39 1.05 17.73 -2.07
N ARG A 40 1.30 18.92 -2.64
CA ARG A 40 2.52 19.21 -3.38
C ARG A 40 3.79 19.04 -2.55
N LEU A 41 3.80 19.57 -1.33
CA LEU A 41 4.99 19.51 -0.47
C LEU A 41 5.40 18.07 -0.15
N ARG A 42 4.43 17.22 0.12
CA ARG A 42 4.71 15.80 0.40
C ARG A 42 5.23 15.09 -0.85
N SER A 43 4.61 15.33 -2.00
CA SER A 43 5.06 14.76 -3.26
C SER A 43 6.48 15.21 -3.62
N GLU A 44 6.81 16.47 -3.39
CA GLU A 44 8.16 16.98 -3.62
C GLU A 44 9.19 16.34 -2.69
N LYS A 45 8.84 16.14 -1.42
CA LYS A 45 9.73 15.44 -0.46
C LYS A 45 9.99 14.01 -0.88
N LEU A 46 8.96 13.29 -1.28
CA LEU A 46 9.10 11.90 -1.73
C LEU A 46 9.91 11.80 -3.02
N ALA A 47 9.66 12.69 -3.98
CA ALA A 47 10.44 12.74 -5.21
C ALA A 47 11.92 13.01 -4.93
N ARG A 48 12.23 13.91 -4.00
CA ARG A 48 13.60 14.18 -3.61
C ARG A 48 14.29 12.96 -3.01
N LEU A 49 13.60 12.21 -2.18
CA LEU A 49 14.14 10.95 -1.63
C LEU A 49 14.49 9.94 -2.72
N VAL A 50 13.67 9.85 -3.75
CA VAL A 50 13.95 9.01 -4.91
C VAL A 50 15.16 9.52 -5.69
N MET A 51 15.20 10.82 -5.98
CA MET A 51 16.29 11.45 -6.74
C MET A 51 17.65 11.34 -6.03
N GLU A 52 17.65 11.38 -4.71
CA GLU A 52 18.87 11.25 -3.89
C GLU A 52 19.21 9.80 -3.57
N ASN A 53 18.56 8.82 -4.18
CA ASN A 53 18.76 7.39 -3.98
C ASN A 53 18.58 6.91 -2.52
N ARG A 54 17.74 7.59 -1.75
CA ARG A 54 17.46 7.21 -0.38
C ARG A 54 16.37 6.15 -0.26
N ILE A 55 15.45 6.13 -1.22
CA ILE A 55 14.42 5.09 -1.34
C ILE A 55 14.37 4.60 -2.77
N HIS A 56 13.95 3.36 -2.95
CA HIS A 56 13.93 2.68 -4.24
C HIS A 56 12.56 2.04 -4.49
N PRO A 57 11.52 2.87 -4.76
CA PRO A 57 10.18 2.34 -4.99
C PRO A 57 10.07 1.49 -6.26
N GLU A 58 10.99 1.66 -7.20
CA GLU A 58 11.07 0.83 -8.42
C GLU A 58 11.23 -0.65 -8.12
N LYS A 59 11.77 -1.01 -6.96
CA LYS A 59 11.90 -2.40 -6.53
C LYS A 59 10.56 -3.07 -6.23
N LEU A 60 9.51 -2.29 -6.06
CA LEU A 60 8.16 -2.81 -5.86
C LEU A 60 7.48 -3.17 -7.17
N ILE A 61 8.01 -2.73 -8.31
CA ILE A 61 7.44 -3.03 -9.62
C ILE A 61 7.76 -4.47 -9.98
N THR A 62 6.73 -5.30 -10.12
CA THR A 62 6.88 -6.71 -10.44
C THR A 62 6.47 -7.05 -11.87
N HIS A 63 5.57 -6.25 -12.46
CA HIS A 63 5.04 -6.48 -13.79
C HIS A 63 5.06 -5.19 -14.59
N ARG A 64 5.55 -5.24 -15.82
CA ARG A 64 5.64 -4.07 -16.70
C ARG A 64 4.83 -4.30 -17.95
N PHE A 65 4.08 -3.29 -18.35
CA PHE A 65 3.28 -3.26 -19.56
C PHE A 65 3.63 -2.00 -20.35
N THR A 66 3.46 -2.05 -21.65
CA THR A 66 3.74 -0.91 -22.53
C THR A 66 2.50 -0.61 -23.38
N GLY A 67 2.19 0.67 -23.52
CA GLY A 67 1.08 1.15 -24.34
C GLY A 67 -0.22 1.30 -23.56
N LEU A 68 -1.06 2.21 -24.04
CA LEU A 68 -2.36 2.50 -23.42
C LEU A 68 -3.29 1.30 -23.43
N GLU A 69 -3.22 0.47 -24.46
CA GLU A 69 -4.01 -0.75 -24.60
C GLU A 69 -3.69 -1.81 -23.54
N SER A 70 -2.57 -1.66 -22.84
CA SER A 70 -2.16 -2.57 -21.77
C SER A 70 -2.80 -2.25 -20.42
N VAL A 71 -3.53 -1.14 -20.29
CA VAL A 71 -4.14 -0.72 -19.02
C VAL A 71 -5.16 -1.74 -18.55
N GLU A 72 -6.02 -2.22 -19.43
CA GLU A 72 -7.04 -3.22 -19.06
C GLU A 72 -6.42 -4.54 -18.60
N PRO A 73 -5.47 -5.17 -19.33
CA PRO A 73 -4.77 -6.36 -18.84
C PRO A 73 -4.08 -6.13 -17.48
N ALA A 74 -3.49 -4.96 -17.26
CA ALA A 74 -2.84 -4.64 -15.99
C ALA A 74 -3.85 -4.58 -14.85
N LEU A 75 -5.01 -3.98 -15.06
CA LEU A 75 -6.10 -3.95 -14.07
C LEU A 75 -6.65 -5.34 -13.78
N MET A 76 -6.80 -6.18 -14.80
CA MET A 76 -7.24 -7.56 -14.63
C MET A 76 -6.22 -8.37 -13.82
N LEU A 77 -4.93 -8.13 -14.03
CA LEU A 77 -3.87 -8.75 -13.23
C LEU A 77 -3.99 -8.36 -11.76
N MET A 78 -4.30 -7.10 -11.46
CA MET A 78 -4.54 -6.65 -10.09
C MET A 78 -5.75 -7.33 -9.46
N LYS A 79 -6.79 -7.60 -10.24
CA LYS A 79 -7.98 -8.32 -9.78
C LYS A 79 -7.66 -9.79 -9.45
N ASP A 80 -6.89 -10.45 -10.28
CA ASP A 80 -6.52 -11.86 -10.12
C ASP A 80 -5.49 -12.08 -9.01
N LYS A 81 -4.68 -11.09 -8.71
CA LYS A 81 -3.69 -11.08 -7.61
C LYS A 81 -2.82 -12.33 -7.55
N PRO A 82 -2.01 -12.63 -8.59
CA PRO A 82 -1.04 -13.72 -8.49
C PRO A 82 -0.06 -13.47 -7.35
N LYS A 83 0.51 -14.54 -6.80
CA LYS A 83 1.36 -14.47 -5.60
C LYS A 83 2.61 -13.63 -5.78
N ASP A 84 3.12 -13.53 -7.01
CA ASP A 84 4.32 -12.75 -7.34
C ASP A 84 4.01 -11.28 -7.67
N LEU A 85 2.74 -10.88 -7.65
CA LEU A 85 2.34 -9.51 -7.94
C LEU A 85 2.48 -8.62 -6.71
N ILE A 86 3.29 -7.56 -6.84
CA ILE A 86 3.30 -6.46 -5.87
C ILE A 86 2.75 -5.20 -6.55
N LYS A 87 3.38 -4.78 -7.63
CA LYS A 87 2.99 -3.54 -8.32
C LYS A 87 3.11 -3.69 -9.84
N PRO A 88 2.01 -3.60 -10.59
CA PRO A 88 2.09 -3.49 -12.04
C PRO A 88 2.36 -2.04 -12.44
N LEU A 89 3.11 -1.86 -13.50
CA LEU A 89 3.41 -0.55 -14.10
C LEU A 89 3.03 -0.57 -15.56
N VAL A 90 2.28 0.42 -16.00
CA VAL A 90 1.99 0.65 -17.43
C VAL A 90 2.74 1.90 -17.87
N VAL A 91 3.60 1.75 -18.85
CA VAL A 91 4.30 2.86 -19.49
C VAL A 91 3.51 3.26 -20.74
N VAL A 92 2.99 4.46 -20.74
CA VAL A 92 2.21 5.00 -21.84
C VAL A 92 3.13 5.82 -22.74
N GLU A 93 3.39 5.32 -23.93
CA GLU A 93 4.20 6.00 -24.94
C GLU A 93 3.45 6.07 -26.26
#